data_cd7ffd6d63a20b1fcec341a978198aaf
#
_entry.id   cd7ffd6d63a20b1fcec341a978198aaf
#
_cell.length_a   1.000
_cell.length_b   1.000
_cell.length_c   1.000
_cell.angle_alpha   90.00
_cell.angle_beta   90.00
_cell.angle_gamma   90.00
#
_symmetry.space_group_name_H-M   'P 1'
#
loop_
_entity.id
_entity.type
_entity.pdbx_description
1 polymer ?
#
loop_
_entity_poly.entity_id
_entity_poly.type
_entity_poly.pdbx_seq_one_letter_code
_entity_poly.pdbx_strand_id
1 'polypeptide(L)'
;MDGLVFIALNPPGLETAQKAKAALGHGEIHGLEGRTSGADVTFEATGAHLRELFNAGRPIIAFMASGAVIRILASELADKHQEPPVIAVSLDGAHIVPLLGGHHGGNKLANALAQALDGQAAITTGSDSILGAALDDPPDGWRLEANGDAKLLLQAVISAGGVRFSGSGPQPNWLTKADAGPLISVGDAAEAAGATPRLIPPTIAIGVGCERDTPPDALIEHVRAVLLKADLHPASVAVIASIDVKADEVAVHAVGAAFGVPARFFGSGELRQLAPRLRNPSAVVLQEVGVPGVAEAAALAAAGPGATLIVPKVKGAQVTTAIARAVLPIAAKTLGRPQGALKIVGLGPGDPAFRVPAATDAICQAEDVVGYGLYLDLAADAISSTTVLHPFPLGAERDRARHALALAATGRRVALLASGDPGVYALATLALEEMDAENNAEWNRINLDI
;
A
#
# COMPACT_ATOMS: atom_id res chain seq x y z
N MET A 1 -0.14 8.84 -0.36
CA MET A 1 -0.87 10.09 -0.04
C MET A 1 -1.35 10.66 -1.35
N ASP A 2 -2.65 10.72 -1.53
CA ASP A 2 -3.20 11.28 -2.76
C ASP A 2 -2.93 12.79 -2.82
N GLY A 3 -2.63 13.29 -4.03
CA GLY A 3 -2.41 14.71 -4.26
C GLY A 3 -1.07 15.30 -3.76
N LEU A 4 -0.04 14.48 -3.55
CA LEU A 4 1.30 14.94 -3.13
C LEU A 4 1.91 15.91 -4.14
N VAL A 5 2.46 17.03 -3.68
CA VAL A 5 3.09 18.07 -4.52
C VAL A 5 4.52 18.34 -4.08
N PHE A 6 5.42 18.35 -5.04
CA PHE A 6 6.81 18.77 -4.89
C PHE A 6 6.98 20.18 -5.44
N ILE A 7 7.44 21.13 -4.66
CA ILE A 7 7.63 22.54 -5.07
C ILE A 7 9.12 22.80 -5.31
N ALA A 8 9.47 23.13 -6.55
CA ALA A 8 10.82 23.49 -6.95
C ALA A 8 10.91 24.93 -7.46
N LEU A 9 11.89 25.72 -6.98
CA LEU A 9 12.07 27.11 -7.33
C LEU A 9 13.26 27.36 -8.24
N ASN A 10 14.10 26.36 -8.46
CA ASN A 10 15.35 26.46 -9.21
C ASN A 10 15.79 25.06 -9.70
N PRO A 11 16.77 24.98 -10.63
CA PRO A 11 17.22 23.70 -11.19
C PRO A 11 17.72 22.68 -10.14
N PRO A 12 18.54 23.03 -9.12
CA PRO A 12 18.95 22.06 -8.11
C PRO A 12 17.77 21.46 -7.32
N GLY A 13 16.80 22.33 -6.92
CA GLY A 13 15.59 21.88 -6.23
C GLY A 13 14.72 20.99 -7.13
N LEU A 14 14.65 21.27 -8.43
CA LEU A 14 13.92 20.44 -9.39
C LEU A 14 14.57 19.05 -9.54
N GLU A 15 15.88 18.98 -9.64
CA GLU A 15 16.62 17.71 -9.73
C GLU A 15 16.36 16.83 -8.49
N THR A 16 16.40 17.42 -7.30
CA THR A 16 16.15 16.71 -6.06
C THR A 16 14.67 16.30 -5.93
N ALA A 17 13.75 17.14 -6.42
CA ALA A 17 12.32 16.80 -6.49
C ALA A 17 12.05 15.61 -7.42
N GLN A 18 12.71 15.56 -8.57
CA GLN A 18 12.61 14.43 -9.50
C GLN A 18 13.11 13.12 -8.86
N LYS A 19 14.26 13.16 -8.16
CA LYS A 19 14.78 11.99 -7.41
C LYS A 19 13.79 11.54 -6.34
N ALA A 20 13.23 12.48 -5.56
CA ALA A 20 12.24 12.19 -4.54
C ALA A 20 10.95 11.59 -5.13
N LYS A 21 10.41 12.18 -6.19
CA LYS A 21 9.23 11.67 -6.91
C LYS A 21 9.46 10.26 -7.44
N ALA A 22 10.59 10.02 -8.10
CA ALA A 22 10.94 8.71 -8.63
C ALA A 22 11.01 7.63 -7.53
N ALA A 23 11.60 7.95 -6.39
CA ALA A 23 11.72 7.01 -5.27
C ALA A 23 10.39 6.75 -4.54
N LEU A 24 9.52 7.77 -4.41
CA LEU A 24 8.20 7.62 -3.79
C LEU A 24 7.14 7.03 -4.76
N GLY A 25 7.39 7.10 -6.06
CA GLY A 25 6.55 6.51 -7.10
C GLY A 25 5.25 7.27 -7.39
N HIS A 26 5.03 8.46 -6.84
CA HIS A 26 3.82 9.27 -7.06
C HIS A 26 4.02 10.74 -6.70
N GLY A 27 3.11 11.61 -7.13
CA GLY A 27 3.08 13.03 -6.86
C GLY A 27 3.34 13.87 -8.11
N GLU A 28 3.11 15.18 -8.02
CA GLU A 28 3.29 16.16 -9.09
C GLU A 28 4.40 17.14 -8.73
N ILE A 29 5.27 17.47 -9.68
CA ILE A 29 6.31 18.50 -9.50
C ILE A 29 5.78 19.81 -10.04
N HIS A 30 5.67 20.81 -9.18
CA HIS A 30 5.31 22.17 -9.52
C HIS A 30 6.56 23.05 -9.54
N GLY A 31 6.86 23.65 -10.66
CA GLY A 31 8.07 24.44 -10.88
C GLY A 31 7.81 25.93 -11.10
N LEU A 32 8.68 26.79 -10.56
CA LEU A 32 8.57 28.23 -10.75
C LEU A 32 8.86 28.63 -12.20
N GLU A 33 7.93 29.34 -12.83
CA GLU A 33 8.03 29.79 -14.20
C GLU A 33 9.32 30.62 -14.45
N GLY A 34 9.95 30.39 -15.57
CA GLY A 34 11.21 31.05 -15.96
C GLY A 34 12.45 30.61 -15.16
N ARG A 35 12.32 29.73 -14.16
CA ARG A 35 13.44 29.21 -13.36
C ARG A 35 13.57 27.70 -13.34
N THR A 36 12.53 26.98 -13.76
CA THR A 36 12.53 25.53 -13.84
C THR A 36 12.01 25.10 -15.20
N SER A 37 12.56 24.01 -15.75
CA SER A 37 12.09 23.40 -17.00
C SER A 37 11.92 21.90 -16.79
N GLY A 38 10.78 21.33 -17.24
CA GLY A 38 10.48 19.92 -17.05
C GLY A 38 9.77 19.59 -15.74
N ALA A 39 9.09 20.55 -15.12
CA ALA A 39 8.11 20.33 -14.07
C ALA A 39 6.75 19.93 -14.68
N ASP A 40 5.93 19.16 -13.94
CA ASP A 40 4.60 18.73 -14.41
C ASP A 40 3.62 19.91 -14.49
N VAL A 41 3.76 20.87 -13.58
CA VAL A 41 2.95 22.10 -13.51
C VAL A 41 3.86 23.31 -13.32
N THR A 42 3.57 24.44 -13.96
CA THR A 42 4.28 25.70 -13.75
C THR A 42 3.44 26.71 -12.99
N PHE A 43 4.06 27.53 -12.15
CA PHE A 43 3.42 28.59 -11.41
C PHE A 43 4.27 29.87 -11.39
N GLU A 44 3.60 31.04 -11.30
CA GLU A 44 4.28 32.34 -11.35
C GLU A 44 4.69 32.88 -9.98
N ALA A 45 3.84 32.63 -8.94
CA ALA A 45 4.00 33.25 -7.63
C ALA A 45 4.03 32.21 -6.49
N THR A 46 5.22 31.94 -5.95
CA THR A 46 5.45 30.92 -4.91
C THR A 46 4.51 31.06 -3.70
N GLY A 47 4.30 32.27 -3.18
CA GLY A 47 3.49 32.49 -1.99
C GLY A 47 2.01 32.23 -2.22
N ALA A 48 1.47 32.64 -3.36
CA ALA A 48 0.06 32.38 -3.71
C ALA A 48 -0.16 30.87 -3.95
N HIS A 49 0.73 30.24 -4.71
CA HIS A 49 0.63 28.84 -5.06
C HIS A 49 0.73 27.90 -3.84
N LEU A 50 1.67 28.16 -2.92
CA LEU A 50 1.79 27.38 -1.68
C LEU A 50 0.52 27.50 -0.80
N ARG A 51 -0.07 28.71 -0.67
CA ARG A 51 -1.33 28.90 0.08
C ARG A 51 -2.50 28.18 -0.57
N GLU A 52 -2.61 28.22 -1.90
CA GLU A 52 -3.65 27.49 -2.63
C GLU A 52 -3.59 26.00 -2.38
N LEU A 53 -2.41 25.39 -2.51
CA LEU A 53 -2.19 23.96 -2.25
C LEU A 53 -2.49 23.59 -0.79
N PHE A 54 -2.04 24.42 0.15
CA PHE A 54 -2.27 24.21 1.58
C PHE A 54 -3.76 24.25 1.91
N ASN A 55 -4.50 25.25 1.41
CA ASN A 55 -5.94 25.39 1.60
C ASN A 55 -6.75 24.30 0.88
N ALA A 56 -6.21 23.72 -0.19
CA ALA A 56 -6.76 22.53 -0.84
C ALA A 56 -6.46 21.22 -0.08
N GLY A 57 -5.75 21.27 1.06
CA GLY A 57 -5.44 20.11 1.86
C GLY A 57 -4.37 19.18 1.23
N ARG A 58 -3.63 19.67 0.24
CA ARG A 58 -2.62 18.85 -0.47
C ARG A 58 -1.33 18.74 0.34
N PRO A 59 -0.75 17.53 0.51
CA PRO A 59 0.58 17.36 1.10
C PRO A 59 1.64 18.06 0.24
N ILE A 60 2.54 18.84 0.87
CA ILE A 60 3.53 19.68 0.18
C ILE A 60 4.95 19.30 0.62
N ILE A 61 5.81 19.02 -0.36
CA ILE A 61 7.26 18.89 -0.19
C ILE A 61 7.91 20.09 -0.90
N ALA A 62 8.46 21.03 -0.13
CA ALA A 62 9.02 22.27 -0.65
C ALA A 62 10.54 22.25 -0.61
N PHE A 63 11.20 22.25 -1.79
CA PHE A 63 12.67 22.35 -1.93
C PHE A 63 13.09 23.80 -1.79
N MET A 64 12.99 24.31 -0.55
CA MET A 64 13.30 25.68 -0.19
C MET A 64 13.53 25.82 1.31
N ALA A 65 14.03 26.98 1.73
CA ALA A 65 14.27 27.26 3.14
C ALA A 65 12.98 27.16 3.99
N SER A 66 13.03 26.44 5.11
CA SER A 66 11.93 26.26 6.06
C SER A 66 11.32 27.58 6.54
N GLY A 67 12.17 28.58 6.86
CA GLY A 67 11.71 29.90 7.27
C GLY A 67 10.92 30.67 6.21
N ALA A 68 11.12 30.39 4.91
CA ALA A 68 10.32 30.96 3.84
C ALA A 68 8.94 30.31 3.77
N VAL A 69 8.87 28.98 3.87
CA VAL A 69 7.61 28.23 3.91
C VAL A 69 6.74 28.71 5.10
N ILE A 70 7.33 28.78 6.30
CA ILE A 70 6.64 29.24 7.51
C ILE A 70 6.04 30.64 7.31
N ARG A 71 6.82 31.62 6.78
CA ARG A 71 6.32 32.98 6.54
C ARG A 71 5.20 33.05 5.52
N ILE A 72 5.26 32.20 4.49
CA ILE A 72 4.22 32.16 3.45
C ILE A 72 2.91 31.59 4.02
N LEU A 73 2.97 30.56 4.84
CA LEU A 73 1.80 29.87 5.37
C LEU A 73 1.29 30.43 6.70
N ALA A 74 2.01 31.37 7.31
CA ALA A 74 1.69 31.88 8.65
C ALA A 74 0.24 32.41 8.79
N SER A 75 -0.34 33.00 7.73
CA SER A 75 -1.73 33.49 7.73
C SER A 75 -2.77 32.38 7.64
N GLU A 76 -2.39 31.18 7.18
CA GLU A 76 -3.27 30.04 6.95
C GLU A 76 -3.34 29.08 8.16
N LEU A 77 -2.43 29.24 9.13
CA LEU A 77 -2.30 28.32 10.27
C LEU A 77 -3.37 28.64 11.33
N ALA A 78 -4.45 27.88 11.36
CA ALA A 78 -5.58 28.08 12.27
C ALA A 78 -5.93 26.83 13.09
N ASP A 79 -5.93 25.64 12.48
CA ASP A 79 -6.33 24.38 13.12
C ASP A 79 -5.39 23.24 12.69
N LYS A 80 -4.52 22.85 13.60
CA LYS A 80 -3.55 21.76 13.38
C LYS A 80 -4.18 20.40 12.96
N HIS A 81 -5.50 20.23 13.20
CA HIS A 81 -6.21 18.99 12.84
C HIS A 81 -6.68 18.97 11.37
N GLN A 82 -6.63 20.11 10.69
CA GLN A 82 -6.99 20.25 9.27
C GLN A 82 -5.78 20.53 8.38
N GLU A 83 -4.64 20.85 8.98
CA GLU A 83 -3.42 21.21 8.26
C GLU A 83 -2.80 19.98 7.55
N PRO A 84 -2.58 20.06 6.21
CA PRO A 84 -1.91 19.00 5.48
C PRO A 84 -0.43 18.90 5.87
N PRO A 85 0.23 17.76 5.61
CA PRO A 85 1.68 17.65 5.74
C PRO A 85 2.43 18.67 4.90
N VAL A 86 3.33 19.42 5.52
CA VAL A 86 4.25 20.36 4.85
C VAL A 86 5.66 20.06 5.29
N ILE A 87 6.53 19.73 4.34
CA ILE A 87 7.91 19.34 4.57
C ILE A 87 8.83 20.29 3.78
N ALA A 88 9.80 20.89 4.44
CA ALA A 88 10.87 21.62 3.79
C ALA A 88 12.07 20.69 3.58
N VAL A 89 12.64 20.72 2.38
CA VAL A 89 13.81 19.91 2.02
C VAL A 89 14.92 20.84 1.53
N SER A 90 16.15 20.61 1.96
CA SER A 90 17.32 21.30 1.42
C SER A 90 17.53 20.95 -0.05
N LEU A 91 18.13 21.86 -0.82
CA LEU A 91 18.29 21.69 -2.27
C LEU A 91 19.12 20.45 -2.66
N ASP A 92 20.01 20.02 -1.77
CA ASP A 92 20.85 18.83 -1.91
C ASP A 92 20.16 17.53 -1.39
N GLY A 93 18.96 17.64 -0.80
CA GLY A 93 18.25 16.53 -0.21
C GLY A 93 18.79 16.05 1.15
N ALA A 94 19.84 16.67 1.69
CA ALA A 94 20.51 16.22 2.92
C ALA A 94 19.65 16.42 4.18
N HIS A 95 18.78 17.43 4.21
CA HIS A 95 17.97 17.78 5.37
C HIS A 95 16.50 17.84 5.03
N ILE A 96 15.70 17.05 5.73
CA ILE A 96 14.25 16.95 5.57
C ILE A 96 13.58 17.39 6.86
N VAL A 97 12.80 18.47 6.82
CA VAL A 97 12.23 19.10 8.00
C VAL A 97 10.71 19.11 7.90
N PRO A 98 9.99 18.21 8.60
CA PRO A 98 8.54 18.30 8.70
C PRO A 98 8.15 19.54 9.49
N LEU A 99 7.41 20.45 8.86
CA LEU A 99 6.99 21.72 9.45
C LEU A 99 5.59 21.64 10.04
N LEU A 100 4.65 21.01 9.32
CA LEU A 100 3.23 20.91 9.64
C LEU A 100 2.71 19.51 9.34
N GLY A 101 1.57 19.14 9.95
CA GLY A 101 0.90 17.86 9.68
C GLY A 101 1.67 16.63 10.12
N GLY A 102 2.54 16.72 11.14
CA GLY A 102 3.33 15.59 11.63
C GLY A 102 2.47 14.38 11.98
N HIS A 103 1.32 14.59 12.64
CA HIS A 103 0.34 13.55 12.98
C HIS A 103 -0.57 13.14 11.80
N HIS A 104 -0.50 13.84 10.69
CA HIS A 104 -1.24 13.53 9.44
C HIS A 104 -0.33 12.85 8.41
N GLY A 105 0.69 12.12 8.89
CA GLY A 105 1.63 11.39 8.05
C GLY A 105 2.87 12.18 7.63
N GLY A 106 3.03 13.45 8.07
CA GLY A 106 4.19 14.29 7.74
C GLY A 106 5.51 13.68 8.21
N ASN A 107 5.56 13.10 9.42
CA ASN A 107 6.76 12.45 9.94
C ASN A 107 7.11 11.16 9.17
N LYS A 108 6.10 10.35 8.81
CA LYS A 108 6.31 9.16 7.96
C LYS A 108 6.84 9.55 6.58
N LEU A 109 6.27 10.59 5.98
CA LEU A 109 6.71 11.10 4.68
C LEU A 109 8.13 11.67 4.76
N ALA A 110 8.49 12.39 5.85
CA ALA A 110 9.84 12.89 6.07
C ALA A 110 10.87 11.76 6.20
N ASN A 111 10.54 10.67 6.91
CA ASN A 111 11.39 9.49 7.00
C ASN A 111 11.53 8.77 5.64
N ALA A 112 10.46 8.63 4.87
CA ALA A 112 10.51 8.06 3.53
C ALA A 112 11.39 8.88 2.59
N LEU A 113 11.28 10.22 2.63
CA LEU A 113 12.14 11.13 1.89
C LEU A 113 13.61 11.02 2.30
N ALA A 114 13.88 10.90 3.61
CA ALA A 114 15.25 10.73 4.11
C ALA A 114 15.90 9.46 3.57
N GLN A 115 15.16 8.36 3.52
CA GLN A 115 15.63 7.11 2.89
C GLN A 115 15.82 7.26 1.40
N ALA A 116 14.89 7.92 0.70
CA ALA A 116 14.92 8.11 -0.74
C ALA A 116 16.07 9.00 -1.24
N LEU A 117 16.44 10.00 -0.43
CA LEU A 117 17.46 11.01 -0.79
C LEU A 117 18.80 10.79 -0.09
N ASP A 118 18.96 9.72 0.70
CA ASP A 118 20.11 9.48 1.57
C ASP A 118 20.38 10.68 2.51
N GLY A 119 19.30 11.26 3.03
CA GLY A 119 19.29 12.44 3.87
C GLY A 119 18.87 12.13 5.32
N GLN A 120 18.68 13.19 6.10
CA GLN A 120 18.28 13.10 7.51
C GLN A 120 16.95 13.82 7.76
N ALA A 121 15.98 13.12 8.34
CA ALA A 121 14.73 13.71 8.82
C ALA A 121 14.94 14.36 10.20
N ALA A 122 14.64 15.67 10.32
CA ALA A 122 14.71 16.42 11.57
C ALA A 122 13.33 16.42 12.28
N ILE A 123 12.91 15.28 12.80
CA ILE A 123 11.65 15.13 13.51
C ILE A 123 11.80 15.64 14.93
N THR A 124 10.93 16.58 15.35
CA THR A 124 11.00 17.26 16.64
C THR A 124 9.77 17.00 17.53
N THR A 125 8.81 16.18 17.07
CA THR A 125 7.65 15.82 17.89
C THR A 125 8.11 15.05 19.14
N GLY A 126 7.59 15.44 20.31
CA GLY A 126 8.06 14.90 21.59
C GLY A 126 7.84 13.38 21.71
N SER A 127 6.78 12.84 21.14
CA SER A 127 6.50 11.40 21.07
C SER A 127 7.57 10.65 20.28
N ASP A 128 7.88 11.10 19.08
CA ASP A 128 8.88 10.45 18.23
C ASP A 128 10.28 10.49 18.84
N SER A 129 10.65 11.62 19.47
CA SER A 129 11.99 11.82 20.08
C SER A 129 12.21 10.91 21.28
N ILE A 130 11.16 10.61 22.06
CA ILE A 130 11.28 9.84 23.33
C ILE A 130 10.95 8.37 23.10
N LEU A 131 9.97 8.07 22.23
CA LEU A 131 9.45 6.73 22.04
C LEU A 131 10.03 6.01 20.82
N GLY A 132 10.70 6.72 19.93
CA GLY A 132 11.17 6.19 18.65
C GLY A 132 10.09 6.12 17.56
N ALA A 133 8.82 6.38 17.92
CA ALA A 133 7.69 6.48 16.99
C ALA A 133 6.52 7.25 17.63
N ALA A 134 5.64 7.81 16.81
CA ALA A 134 4.41 8.45 17.28
C ALA A 134 3.43 7.39 17.79
N LEU A 135 3.05 7.48 19.06
CA LEU A 135 2.07 6.57 19.65
C LEU A 135 0.68 6.76 19.02
N ASP A 136 0.35 7.95 18.62
CA ASP A 136 -0.90 8.36 17.96
C ASP A 136 -0.90 8.14 16.43
N ASP A 137 0.26 7.80 15.85
CA ASP A 137 0.41 7.36 14.46
C ASP A 137 1.28 6.09 14.41
N PRO A 138 0.76 4.95 14.90
CA PRO A 138 1.54 3.72 15.00
C PRO A 138 1.93 3.18 13.61
N PRO A 139 2.94 2.30 13.52
CA PRO A 139 3.33 1.65 12.28
C PRO A 139 2.16 0.95 11.57
N ASP A 140 2.29 0.75 10.26
CA ASP A 140 1.27 0.14 9.41
C ASP A 140 0.66 -1.13 10.04
N GLY A 141 -0.66 -1.16 10.06
CA GLY A 141 -1.45 -2.26 10.63
C GLY A 141 -1.67 -2.22 12.14
N TRP A 142 -0.85 -1.52 12.91
CA TRP A 142 -1.12 -1.30 14.31
C TRP A 142 -2.20 -0.23 14.52
N ARG A 143 -2.99 -0.38 15.58
CA ARG A 143 -3.98 0.65 15.96
C ARG A 143 -3.93 0.90 17.47
N LEU A 144 -3.94 2.19 17.85
CA LEU A 144 -4.11 2.61 19.25
C LEU A 144 -5.59 2.92 19.51
N GLU A 145 -6.12 2.35 20.60
CA GLU A 145 -7.36 2.79 21.24
C GLU A 145 -7.00 3.39 22.59
N ALA A 146 -7.13 4.71 22.70
CA ALA A 146 -6.73 5.41 23.92
C ALA A 146 -7.68 5.16 25.11
N ASN A 147 -8.93 4.79 24.84
CA ASN A 147 -9.99 4.54 25.84
C ASN A 147 -10.12 5.70 26.86
N GLY A 148 -9.94 6.94 26.39
CA GLY A 148 -9.95 8.16 27.19
C GLY A 148 -9.30 9.31 26.44
N ASP A 149 -8.73 10.25 27.17
CA ASP A 149 -8.03 11.40 26.59
C ASP A 149 -6.65 10.97 26.08
N ALA A 150 -6.53 10.84 24.74
CA ALA A 150 -5.28 10.48 24.07
C ALA A 150 -4.14 11.48 24.37
N LYS A 151 -4.46 12.75 24.59
CA LYS A 151 -3.49 13.79 24.94
C LYS A 151 -2.90 13.57 26.33
N LEU A 152 -3.73 13.19 27.30
CA LEU A 152 -3.27 12.85 28.66
C LEU A 152 -2.41 11.57 28.64
N LEU A 153 -2.79 10.57 27.86
CA LEU A 153 -1.98 9.38 27.66
C LEU A 153 -0.61 9.75 27.11
N LEU A 154 -0.55 10.55 26.05
CA LEU A 154 0.70 10.97 25.43
C LEU A 154 1.58 11.77 26.39
N GLN A 155 1.01 12.69 27.17
CA GLN A 155 1.73 13.44 28.20
C GLN A 155 2.31 12.52 29.28
N ALA A 156 1.56 11.52 29.73
CA ALA A 156 2.03 10.55 30.73
C ALA A 156 3.19 9.70 30.19
N VAL A 157 3.10 9.28 28.91
CA VAL A 157 4.14 8.51 28.22
C VAL A 157 5.42 9.33 28.08
N ILE A 158 5.32 10.59 27.64
CA ILE A 158 6.46 11.52 27.50
C ILE A 158 7.11 11.76 28.88
N SER A 159 6.31 12.04 29.91
CA SER A 159 6.82 12.31 31.26
C SER A 159 7.53 11.12 31.88
N ALA A 160 7.09 9.90 31.57
CA ALA A 160 7.70 8.67 32.08
C ALA A 160 8.86 8.15 31.22
N GLY A 161 9.08 8.71 30.04
CA GLY A 161 10.08 8.25 29.07
C GLY A 161 9.75 6.91 28.42
N GLY A 162 8.50 6.47 28.44
CA GLY A 162 8.07 5.20 27.85
C GLY A 162 6.76 4.64 28.42
N VAL A 163 6.50 3.37 28.13
CA VAL A 163 5.26 2.67 28.49
C VAL A 163 5.54 1.32 29.15
N ARG A 164 4.55 0.80 29.88
CA ARG A 164 4.48 -0.61 30.32
C ARG A 164 3.49 -1.35 29.45
N PHE A 165 3.76 -2.62 29.20
CA PHE A 165 2.85 -3.46 28.43
C PHE A 165 2.21 -4.54 29.29
N SER A 166 0.95 -4.85 28.99
CA SER A 166 0.20 -6.02 29.50
C SER A 166 -0.50 -6.73 28.34
N GLY A 167 -1.11 -7.87 28.59
CA GLY A 167 -1.82 -8.65 27.56
C GLY A 167 -0.95 -9.73 26.91
N SER A 168 -1.57 -10.50 26.01
CA SER A 168 -0.98 -11.68 25.36
C SER A 168 -0.44 -11.43 23.95
N GLY A 169 -0.64 -10.22 23.41
CA GLY A 169 -0.18 -9.85 22.07
C GLY A 169 1.33 -9.63 21.98
N PRO A 170 1.89 -9.63 20.77
CA PRO A 170 3.29 -9.33 20.54
C PRO A 170 3.57 -7.90 21.00
N GLN A 171 4.57 -7.75 21.86
CA GLN A 171 4.96 -6.42 22.34
C GLN A 171 5.62 -5.62 21.20
N PRO A 172 5.21 -4.35 21.00
CA PRO A 172 5.80 -3.52 19.95
C PRO A 172 7.27 -3.22 20.27
N ASN A 173 8.16 -3.47 19.32
CA ASN A 173 9.58 -3.17 19.41
C ASN A 173 9.90 -1.71 19.05
N TRP A 174 8.93 -0.97 18.57
CA TRP A 174 9.03 0.43 18.15
C TRP A 174 8.65 1.43 19.27
N LEU A 175 8.24 0.94 20.45
CA LEU A 175 7.95 1.77 21.62
C LEU A 175 8.94 1.51 22.74
N THR A 176 9.45 2.59 23.35
CA THR A 176 10.34 2.51 24.50
C THR A 176 9.58 2.03 25.74
N LYS A 177 10.16 1.09 26.47
CA LYS A 177 9.63 0.59 27.75
C LYS A 177 10.16 1.44 28.90
N ALA A 178 9.30 1.72 29.87
CA ALA A 178 9.68 2.40 31.10
C ALA A 178 8.88 1.84 32.28
N ASP A 179 9.55 1.53 33.41
CA ASP A 179 8.92 0.90 34.58
C ASP A 179 7.85 1.77 35.24
N ALA A 180 7.98 3.09 35.16
CA ALA A 180 7.01 4.06 35.67
C ALA A 180 5.99 4.53 34.63
N GLY A 181 6.04 4.03 33.38
CA GLY A 181 5.16 4.43 32.30
C GLY A 181 3.71 4.00 32.48
N PRO A 182 2.77 4.65 31.77
CA PRO A 182 1.38 4.19 31.73
C PRO A 182 1.28 2.77 31.20
N LEU A 183 0.30 2.03 31.69
CA LEU A 183 0.05 0.66 31.25
C LEU A 183 -0.76 0.69 29.96
N ILE A 184 -0.25 0.02 28.92
CA ILE A 184 -0.95 -0.19 27.66
C ILE A 184 -1.14 -1.70 27.47
N SER A 185 -2.37 -2.13 27.22
CA SER A 185 -2.64 -3.52 26.89
C SER A 185 -2.36 -3.80 25.43
N VAL A 186 -1.83 -4.99 25.10
CA VAL A 186 -1.56 -5.41 23.72
C VAL A 186 -2.32 -6.69 23.44
N GLY A 187 -3.20 -6.68 22.43
CA GLY A 187 -4.00 -7.85 22.10
C GLY A 187 -4.99 -7.61 20.97
N ASP A 188 -5.57 -8.71 20.49
CA ASP A 188 -6.48 -8.78 19.34
C ASP A 188 -7.94 -9.10 19.71
N ALA A 189 -8.30 -9.15 21.02
CA ALA A 189 -9.67 -9.36 21.46
C ALA A 189 -10.58 -8.17 21.10
N ALA A 190 -11.88 -8.44 20.86
CA ALA A 190 -12.85 -7.40 20.48
C ALA A 190 -13.15 -6.44 21.65
N GLU A 191 -13.29 -6.96 22.87
CA GLU A 191 -13.60 -6.14 24.02
C GLU A 191 -12.34 -5.54 24.67
N ALA A 192 -12.43 -4.23 24.96
CA ALA A 192 -11.45 -3.55 25.79
C ALA A 192 -11.74 -3.83 27.27
N ALA A 193 -10.78 -4.32 28.00
CA ALA A 193 -10.88 -4.46 29.45
C ALA A 193 -10.78 -3.07 30.12
N GLY A 194 -11.90 -2.34 30.23
CA GLY A 194 -11.99 -1.09 30.97
C GLY A 194 -11.31 0.12 30.29
N ALA A 195 -10.87 1.08 31.09
CA ALA A 195 -10.28 2.35 30.63
C ALA A 195 -8.79 2.26 30.22
N THR A 196 -8.19 1.07 30.25
CA THR A 196 -6.77 0.90 29.89
C THR A 196 -6.57 1.12 28.39
N PRO A 197 -5.67 2.00 27.97
CA PRO A 197 -5.30 2.16 26.56
C PRO A 197 -4.85 0.84 25.95
N ARG A 198 -5.18 0.62 24.68
CA ARG A 198 -4.89 -0.63 23.99
C ARG A 198 -4.19 -0.41 22.66
N LEU A 199 -3.16 -1.21 22.41
CA LEU A 199 -2.55 -1.40 21.10
C LEU A 199 -3.05 -2.70 20.49
N ILE A 200 -3.60 -2.62 19.30
CA ILE A 200 -4.12 -3.75 18.54
C ILE A 200 -3.07 -4.10 17.48
N PRO A 201 -2.42 -5.27 17.60
CA PRO A 201 -1.44 -5.71 16.62
C PRO A 201 -2.11 -6.33 15.39
N PRO A 202 -1.52 -6.19 14.18
CA PRO A 202 -2.00 -6.86 12.97
C PRO A 202 -1.54 -8.33 12.95
N THR A 203 -2.18 -9.17 13.78
CA THR A 203 -1.77 -10.58 13.96
C THR A 203 -2.75 -11.58 13.38
N ILE A 204 -3.91 -11.13 12.90
CA ILE A 204 -4.96 -12.01 12.41
C ILE A 204 -4.91 -12.15 10.89
N ALA A 205 -4.77 -13.38 10.41
CA ALA A 205 -4.94 -13.77 9.03
C ALA A 205 -6.27 -14.49 8.84
N ILE A 206 -7.09 -14.03 7.92
CA ILE A 206 -8.37 -14.64 7.56
C ILE A 206 -8.20 -15.38 6.25
N GLY A 207 -8.36 -16.71 6.30
CA GLY A 207 -8.43 -17.52 5.10
C GLY A 207 -9.87 -17.71 4.66
N VAL A 208 -10.13 -17.48 3.39
CA VAL A 208 -11.47 -17.59 2.80
C VAL A 208 -11.49 -18.55 1.62
N GLY A 209 -12.63 -19.19 1.44
CA GLY A 209 -13.01 -19.93 0.23
C GLY A 209 -14.45 -19.62 -0.10
N CYS A 210 -14.76 -19.52 -1.39
CA CYS A 210 -16.13 -19.30 -1.86
C CYS A 210 -16.35 -20.04 -3.19
N GLU A 211 -17.62 -20.24 -3.57
CA GLU A 211 -17.96 -20.64 -4.92
C GLU A 211 -17.67 -19.51 -5.91
N ARG A 212 -17.63 -19.80 -7.20
CA ARG A 212 -17.50 -18.77 -8.22
C ARG A 212 -18.70 -17.85 -8.19
N ASP A 213 -18.47 -16.57 -8.48
CA ASP A 213 -19.48 -15.51 -8.54
C ASP A 213 -20.31 -15.36 -7.25
N THR A 214 -19.72 -15.74 -6.11
CA THR A 214 -20.34 -15.50 -4.80
C THR A 214 -20.56 -13.99 -4.60
N PRO A 215 -21.78 -13.56 -4.18
CA PRO A 215 -22.01 -12.15 -3.88
C PRO A 215 -21.04 -11.64 -2.83
N PRO A 216 -20.35 -10.50 -3.05
CA PRO A 216 -19.36 -9.95 -2.14
C PRO A 216 -19.87 -9.79 -0.70
N ASP A 217 -21.10 -9.26 -0.54
CA ASP A 217 -21.72 -9.03 0.77
C ASP A 217 -21.89 -10.33 1.56
N ALA A 218 -22.20 -11.44 0.91
CA ALA A 218 -22.36 -12.73 1.57
C ALA A 218 -21.05 -13.19 2.24
N LEU A 219 -19.89 -12.99 1.58
CA LEU A 219 -18.60 -13.34 2.17
C LEU A 219 -18.19 -12.32 3.26
N ILE A 220 -18.44 -11.02 3.05
CA ILE A 220 -18.15 -9.97 4.05
C ILE A 220 -18.91 -10.22 5.35
N GLU A 221 -20.23 -10.45 5.25
CA GLU A 221 -21.09 -10.72 6.41
C GLU A 221 -20.68 -12.00 7.14
N HIS A 222 -20.36 -13.05 6.39
CA HIS A 222 -19.89 -14.31 6.97
C HIS A 222 -18.57 -14.11 7.74
N VAL A 223 -17.60 -13.39 7.17
CA VAL A 223 -16.33 -13.08 7.85
C VAL A 223 -16.56 -12.24 9.12
N ARG A 224 -17.40 -11.20 9.05
CA ARG A 224 -17.75 -10.38 10.22
C ARG A 224 -18.41 -11.20 11.33
N ALA A 225 -19.33 -12.08 10.99
CA ALA A 225 -19.99 -12.96 11.96
C ALA A 225 -18.99 -13.93 12.62
N VAL A 226 -18.04 -14.48 11.86
CA VAL A 226 -16.99 -15.37 12.39
C VAL A 226 -16.05 -14.62 13.33
N LEU A 227 -15.62 -13.41 12.97
CA LEU A 227 -14.77 -12.55 13.82
C LEU A 227 -15.47 -12.19 15.13
N LEU A 228 -16.73 -11.75 15.07
CA LEU A 228 -17.53 -11.40 16.24
C LEU A 228 -17.69 -12.60 17.19
N LYS A 229 -18.01 -13.77 16.64
CA LYS A 229 -18.15 -15.00 17.44
C LYS A 229 -16.83 -15.45 18.07
N ALA A 230 -15.70 -15.12 17.47
CA ALA A 230 -14.36 -15.43 17.97
C ALA A 230 -13.83 -14.40 18.97
N ASP A 231 -14.60 -13.36 19.28
CA ASP A 231 -14.18 -12.22 20.11
C ASP A 231 -12.87 -11.58 19.62
N LEU A 232 -12.77 -11.34 18.30
CA LEU A 232 -11.61 -10.74 17.69
C LEU A 232 -11.92 -9.32 17.20
N HIS A 233 -10.97 -8.41 17.44
CA HIS A 233 -11.10 -7.03 17.00
C HIS A 233 -10.85 -6.90 15.48
N PRO A 234 -11.75 -6.24 14.71
CA PRO A 234 -11.57 -6.10 13.26
C PRO A 234 -10.24 -5.45 12.85
N ALA A 235 -9.73 -4.50 13.64
CA ALA A 235 -8.45 -3.85 13.38
C ALA A 235 -7.22 -4.74 13.58
N SER A 236 -7.38 -5.94 14.16
CA SER A 236 -6.30 -6.93 14.26
C SER A 236 -6.11 -7.74 12.98
N VAL A 237 -7.07 -7.66 12.05
CA VAL A 237 -6.98 -8.31 10.74
C VAL A 237 -5.88 -7.63 9.92
N ALA A 238 -4.92 -8.41 9.46
CA ALA A 238 -3.80 -7.91 8.65
C ALA A 238 -3.93 -8.29 7.17
N VAL A 239 -4.61 -9.40 6.86
CA VAL A 239 -4.64 -9.96 5.51
C VAL A 239 -5.85 -10.86 5.32
N ILE A 240 -6.42 -10.82 4.11
CA ILE A 240 -7.35 -11.81 3.60
C ILE A 240 -6.58 -12.74 2.69
N ALA A 241 -6.69 -14.05 2.91
CA ALA A 241 -5.90 -15.05 2.20
C ALA A 241 -6.80 -16.07 1.49
N SER A 242 -6.42 -16.48 0.28
CA SER A 242 -7.09 -17.54 -0.47
C SER A 242 -6.09 -18.30 -1.35
N ILE A 243 -6.58 -19.29 -2.09
CA ILE A 243 -5.82 -20.00 -3.11
C ILE A 243 -5.73 -19.17 -4.41
N ASP A 244 -4.67 -19.33 -5.16
CA ASP A 244 -4.38 -18.58 -6.39
C ASP A 244 -5.43 -18.75 -7.51
N VAL A 245 -6.14 -19.88 -7.55
CA VAL A 245 -7.27 -20.07 -8.48
C VAL A 245 -8.46 -19.14 -8.20
N LYS A 246 -8.43 -18.41 -7.09
CA LYS A 246 -9.42 -17.40 -6.68
C LYS A 246 -8.88 -15.97 -6.75
N ALA A 247 -7.75 -15.76 -7.45
CA ALA A 247 -7.14 -14.43 -7.52
C ALA A 247 -8.01 -13.39 -8.25
N ASP A 248 -8.90 -13.82 -9.12
CA ASP A 248 -9.88 -13.00 -9.84
C ASP A 248 -11.26 -12.91 -9.15
N GLU A 249 -11.43 -13.54 -7.98
CA GLU A 249 -12.74 -13.59 -7.33
C GLU A 249 -13.06 -12.28 -6.61
N VAL A 250 -14.04 -11.55 -7.12
CA VAL A 250 -14.44 -10.22 -6.64
C VAL A 250 -14.79 -10.23 -5.15
N ALA A 251 -15.45 -11.29 -4.66
CA ALA A 251 -15.83 -11.42 -3.26
C ALA A 251 -14.62 -11.42 -2.31
N VAL A 252 -13.50 -12.04 -2.71
CA VAL A 252 -12.27 -12.07 -1.89
C VAL A 252 -11.66 -10.68 -1.77
N HIS A 253 -11.59 -9.94 -2.88
CA HIS A 253 -11.10 -8.56 -2.88
C HIS A 253 -11.99 -7.61 -2.10
N ALA A 254 -13.32 -7.80 -2.19
CA ALA A 254 -14.29 -6.99 -1.45
C ALA A 254 -14.14 -7.15 0.07
N VAL A 255 -13.84 -8.36 0.55
CA VAL A 255 -13.52 -8.56 1.99
C VAL A 255 -12.25 -7.78 2.34
N GLY A 256 -11.19 -7.85 1.52
CA GLY A 256 -9.98 -7.06 1.72
C GLY A 256 -10.28 -5.57 1.85
N ALA A 257 -11.05 -5.02 0.91
CA ALA A 257 -11.46 -3.62 0.91
C ALA A 257 -12.31 -3.26 2.15
N ALA A 258 -13.25 -4.12 2.56
CA ALA A 258 -14.12 -3.90 3.73
C ALA A 258 -13.37 -3.86 5.06
N PHE A 259 -12.19 -4.48 5.14
CA PHE A 259 -11.29 -4.45 6.30
C PHE A 259 -10.08 -3.52 6.12
N GLY A 260 -9.91 -2.90 4.95
CA GLY A 260 -8.77 -2.04 4.65
C GLY A 260 -7.43 -2.79 4.58
N VAL A 261 -7.45 -4.08 4.20
CA VAL A 261 -6.27 -4.95 4.15
C VAL A 261 -6.12 -5.62 2.79
N PRO A 262 -4.91 -6.00 2.37
CA PRO A 262 -4.72 -6.65 1.08
C PRO A 262 -5.30 -8.08 1.06
N ALA A 263 -5.79 -8.47 -0.12
CA ALA A 263 -6.01 -9.87 -0.46
C ALA A 263 -4.69 -10.49 -0.96
N ARG A 264 -4.37 -11.70 -0.49
CA ARG A 264 -3.17 -12.44 -0.84
C ARG A 264 -3.49 -13.87 -1.24
N PHE A 265 -2.83 -14.36 -2.26
CA PHE A 265 -3.11 -15.64 -2.87
C PHE A 265 -1.87 -16.54 -2.81
N PHE A 266 -2.11 -17.80 -2.53
CA PHE A 266 -1.08 -18.81 -2.32
C PHE A 266 -1.26 -19.96 -3.30
N GLY A 267 -0.17 -20.50 -3.82
CA GLY A 267 -0.21 -21.63 -4.74
C GLY A 267 -0.65 -22.93 -4.06
N SER A 268 -1.30 -23.81 -4.80
CA SER A 268 -1.77 -25.12 -4.29
C SER A 268 -0.63 -25.95 -3.69
N GLY A 269 0.58 -25.90 -4.26
CA GLY A 269 1.77 -26.59 -3.74
C GLY A 269 2.17 -26.10 -2.35
N GLU A 270 2.14 -24.79 -2.12
CA GLU A 270 2.45 -24.17 -0.84
C GLU A 270 1.39 -24.51 0.21
N LEU A 271 0.11 -24.38 -0.12
CA LEU A 271 -0.98 -24.71 0.77
C LEU A 271 -1.03 -26.19 1.15
N ARG A 272 -0.63 -27.08 0.24
CA ARG A 272 -0.58 -28.51 0.49
C ARG A 272 0.42 -28.88 1.59
N GLN A 273 1.50 -28.14 1.75
CA GLN A 273 2.49 -28.38 2.81
C GLN A 273 1.87 -28.18 4.21
N LEU A 274 0.79 -27.42 4.31
CA LEU A 274 0.08 -27.17 5.56
C LEU A 274 -1.01 -28.22 5.86
N ALA A 275 -1.23 -29.21 4.99
CA ALA A 275 -2.24 -30.26 5.17
C ALA A 275 -2.21 -30.95 6.55
N PRO A 276 -1.05 -31.27 7.15
CA PRO A 276 -0.99 -31.89 8.49
C PRO A 276 -1.50 -30.98 9.62
N ARG A 277 -1.64 -29.67 9.39
CA ARG A 277 -2.08 -28.68 10.38
C ARG A 277 -3.56 -28.36 10.29
N LEU A 278 -4.26 -28.85 9.26
CA LEU A 278 -5.67 -28.59 9.05
C LEU A 278 -6.53 -29.37 10.03
N ARG A 279 -7.59 -28.73 10.50
CA ARG A 279 -8.57 -29.36 11.40
C ARG A 279 -9.74 -30.03 10.66
N ASN A 280 -10.09 -29.47 9.48
CA ASN A 280 -11.25 -29.90 8.69
C ASN A 280 -10.87 -30.18 7.22
N PRO A 281 -10.04 -31.20 6.95
CA PRO A 281 -9.69 -31.56 5.58
C PRO A 281 -10.89 -32.07 4.81
N SER A 282 -10.93 -31.84 3.49
CA SER A 282 -12.02 -32.24 2.57
C SER A 282 -11.45 -32.96 1.37
N ALA A 283 -11.89 -34.18 1.12
CA ALA A 283 -11.50 -34.95 -0.05
C ALA A 283 -12.02 -34.32 -1.38
N VAL A 284 -13.21 -33.70 -1.33
CA VAL A 284 -13.80 -33.02 -2.50
C VAL A 284 -12.92 -31.85 -2.91
N VAL A 285 -12.57 -30.96 -1.98
CA VAL A 285 -11.72 -29.81 -2.26
C VAL A 285 -10.31 -30.24 -2.70
N LEU A 286 -9.80 -31.36 -2.15
CA LEU A 286 -8.53 -31.91 -2.60
C LEU A 286 -8.57 -32.34 -4.08
N GLN A 287 -9.67 -32.92 -4.55
CA GLN A 287 -9.83 -33.29 -5.96
C GLN A 287 -9.99 -32.07 -6.88
N GLU A 288 -10.69 -31.04 -6.43
CA GLU A 288 -10.97 -29.84 -7.22
C GLU A 288 -9.74 -28.92 -7.38
N VAL A 289 -9.06 -28.63 -6.27
CA VAL A 289 -7.99 -27.59 -6.26
C VAL A 289 -6.63 -28.11 -5.73
N GLY A 290 -6.52 -29.40 -5.50
CA GLY A 290 -5.27 -30.04 -5.06
C GLY A 290 -4.85 -29.74 -3.62
N VAL A 291 -5.73 -29.18 -2.80
CA VAL A 291 -5.50 -28.83 -1.39
C VAL A 291 -6.67 -29.34 -0.55
N PRO A 292 -6.45 -30.04 0.58
CA PRO A 292 -7.54 -30.61 1.38
C PRO A 292 -8.38 -29.58 2.15
N GLY A 293 -8.00 -28.28 2.11
CA GLY A 293 -8.76 -27.22 2.80
C GLY A 293 -8.18 -25.86 2.54
N VAL A 294 -8.82 -25.07 1.66
CA VAL A 294 -8.32 -23.76 1.23
C VAL A 294 -8.30 -22.75 2.40
N ALA A 295 -9.44 -22.53 3.06
CA ALA A 295 -9.55 -21.48 4.07
C ALA A 295 -8.55 -21.64 5.23
N GLU A 296 -8.45 -22.85 5.79
CA GLU A 296 -7.51 -23.12 6.89
C GLU A 296 -6.04 -23.02 6.44
N ALA A 297 -5.72 -23.59 5.26
CA ALA A 297 -4.36 -23.54 4.74
C ALA A 297 -3.93 -22.12 4.41
N ALA A 298 -4.78 -21.33 3.75
CA ALA A 298 -4.49 -19.94 3.40
C ALA A 298 -4.33 -19.05 4.65
N ALA A 299 -5.19 -19.24 5.68
CA ALA A 299 -5.04 -18.54 6.96
C ALA A 299 -3.69 -18.84 7.62
N LEU A 300 -3.29 -20.11 7.66
CA LEU A 300 -2.02 -20.55 8.26
C LEU A 300 -0.81 -20.09 7.44
N ALA A 301 -0.89 -20.13 6.10
CA ALA A 301 0.16 -19.62 5.22
C ALA A 301 0.41 -18.12 5.45
N ALA A 302 -0.67 -17.36 5.49
CA ALA A 302 -0.60 -15.91 5.68
C ALA A 302 -0.17 -15.50 7.10
N ALA A 303 -0.53 -16.29 8.11
CA ALA A 303 -0.08 -16.05 9.49
C ALA A 303 1.37 -16.48 9.75
N GLY A 304 1.96 -17.27 8.85
CA GLY A 304 3.38 -17.63 8.86
C GLY A 304 3.78 -18.72 9.84
N PRO A 305 5.10 -18.89 10.01
CA PRO A 305 5.66 -19.94 10.90
C PRO A 305 5.21 -19.76 12.35
N GLY A 306 4.92 -20.87 13.03
CA GLY A 306 4.48 -20.85 14.44
C GLY A 306 3.03 -20.38 14.66
N ALA A 307 2.33 -19.95 13.62
CA ALA A 307 0.95 -19.50 13.73
C ALA A 307 0.01 -20.57 14.29
N THR A 308 -1.06 -20.16 14.94
CA THR A 308 -2.09 -21.06 15.49
C THR A 308 -3.41 -20.86 14.75
N LEU A 309 -4.03 -21.95 14.30
CA LEU A 309 -5.40 -21.94 13.77
C LEU A 309 -6.37 -21.77 14.96
N ILE A 310 -6.85 -20.53 15.17
CA ILE A 310 -7.70 -20.20 16.31
C ILE A 310 -9.19 -20.42 16.00
N VAL A 311 -9.60 -20.22 14.74
CA VAL A 311 -10.93 -20.58 14.27
C VAL A 311 -10.77 -21.57 13.10
N PRO A 312 -11.08 -22.85 13.30
CA PRO A 312 -11.17 -23.82 12.22
C PRO A 312 -12.24 -23.42 11.22
N LYS A 313 -12.22 -24.03 10.04
CA LYS A 313 -13.16 -23.76 8.95
C LYS A 313 -14.62 -23.69 9.41
N VAL A 314 -15.22 -22.51 9.30
CA VAL A 314 -16.65 -22.27 9.47
C VAL A 314 -17.27 -22.20 8.08
N LYS A 315 -18.34 -22.99 7.86
CA LYS A 315 -19.06 -23.05 6.58
C LYS A 315 -20.28 -22.13 6.60
N GLY A 316 -20.49 -21.35 5.55
CA GLY A 316 -21.73 -20.71 5.16
C GLY A 316 -22.38 -21.42 3.97
N ALA A 317 -23.32 -20.79 3.30
CA ALA A 317 -24.04 -21.38 2.16
C ALA A 317 -23.12 -21.66 0.96
N GLN A 318 -22.32 -20.66 0.57
CA GLN A 318 -21.38 -20.71 -0.56
C GLN A 318 -19.98 -20.24 -0.18
N VAL A 319 -19.74 -20.10 1.12
CA VAL A 319 -18.53 -19.46 1.67
C VAL A 319 -17.93 -20.28 2.81
N THR A 320 -16.64 -20.16 2.98
CA THR A 320 -15.93 -20.73 4.13
C THR A 320 -14.93 -19.71 4.66
N THR A 321 -14.80 -19.66 5.98
CA THR A 321 -13.81 -18.79 6.65
C THR A 321 -13.07 -19.60 7.71
N ALA A 322 -11.77 -19.35 7.83
CA ALA A 322 -10.93 -19.82 8.91
C ALA A 322 -10.02 -18.67 9.38
N ILE A 323 -9.61 -18.70 10.65
CA ILE A 323 -8.76 -17.64 11.21
C ILE A 323 -7.53 -18.25 11.86
N ALA A 324 -6.38 -17.72 11.50
CA ALA A 324 -5.11 -18.03 12.15
C ALA A 324 -4.52 -16.79 12.82
N ARG A 325 -3.89 -16.99 13.97
CA ARG A 325 -3.14 -15.96 14.70
C ARG A 325 -1.65 -16.16 14.48
N ALA A 326 -0.97 -15.12 14.04
CA ALA A 326 0.47 -15.07 13.91
C ALA A 326 1.15 -14.84 15.27
N VAL A 327 2.39 -15.29 15.41
CA VAL A 327 3.22 -15.02 16.59
C VAL A 327 3.73 -13.58 16.60
N LEU A 328 3.98 -13.02 15.41
CA LEU A 328 4.47 -11.66 15.19
C LEU A 328 3.50 -10.88 14.30
N PRO A 329 3.56 -9.54 14.28
CA PRO A 329 2.81 -8.73 13.34
C PRO A 329 3.03 -9.17 11.89
N ILE A 330 1.94 -9.28 11.14
CA ILE A 330 1.95 -9.78 9.76
C ILE A 330 2.34 -8.65 8.80
N ALA A 331 3.42 -8.85 8.05
CA ALA A 331 3.81 -7.97 6.94
C ALA A 331 3.06 -8.37 5.66
N ALA A 332 1.78 -8.05 5.57
CA ALA A 332 0.86 -8.56 4.56
C ALA A 332 1.31 -8.30 3.10
N LYS A 333 2.04 -7.21 2.84
CA LYS A 333 2.51 -6.85 1.49
C LYS A 333 3.58 -7.81 0.94
N THR A 334 4.28 -8.54 1.80
CA THR A 334 5.39 -9.45 1.43
C THR A 334 4.98 -10.92 1.37
N LEU A 335 3.72 -11.24 1.68
CA LEU A 335 3.21 -12.61 1.74
C LEU A 335 2.47 -12.99 0.48
N GLY A 336 2.59 -14.25 0.06
CA GLY A 336 1.90 -14.77 -1.10
C GLY A 336 2.05 -13.85 -2.31
N ARG A 337 1.07 -13.87 -3.22
CA ARG A 337 1.02 -12.94 -4.35
C ARG A 337 -0.29 -12.15 -4.36
N PRO A 338 -0.31 -10.87 -4.81
CA PRO A 338 -1.55 -10.17 -5.12
C PRO A 338 -2.18 -10.76 -6.40
N GLN A 339 -3.37 -10.30 -6.78
CA GLN A 339 -3.83 -10.42 -8.14
C GLN A 339 -2.90 -9.64 -9.05
N GLY A 340 -2.44 -10.24 -10.12
CA GLY A 340 -1.64 -9.53 -11.11
C GLY A 340 -2.47 -8.54 -11.92
N ALA A 341 -1.82 -7.51 -12.42
CA ALA A 341 -2.47 -6.49 -13.24
C ALA A 341 -1.69 -6.25 -14.53
N LEU A 342 -2.39 -6.20 -15.64
CA LEU A 342 -1.86 -5.77 -16.93
C LEU A 342 -2.62 -4.53 -17.39
N LYS A 343 -1.91 -3.42 -17.53
CA LYS A 343 -2.44 -2.21 -18.15
C LYS A 343 -1.85 -2.06 -19.55
N ILE A 344 -2.69 -2.00 -20.56
CA ILE A 344 -2.27 -1.76 -21.94
C ILE A 344 -2.37 -0.27 -22.20
N VAL A 345 -1.22 0.38 -22.34
CA VAL A 345 -1.09 1.84 -22.28
C VAL A 345 -0.77 2.40 -23.65
N GLY A 346 -1.64 3.27 -24.15
CA GLY A 346 -1.38 4.09 -25.33
C GLY A 346 -0.59 5.34 -25.01
N LEU A 347 0.49 5.57 -25.74
CA LEU A 347 1.37 6.75 -25.56
C LEU A 347 0.88 7.98 -26.35
N GLY A 348 -0.24 7.89 -27.07
CA GLY A 348 -0.65 8.95 -27.99
C GLY A 348 0.38 9.13 -29.11
N PRO A 349 0.61 10.39 -29.60
CA PRO A 349 1.58 10.69 -30.65
C PRO A 349 3.05 10.64 -30.21
N GLY A 350 3.33 10.38 -28.93
CA GLY A 350 4.66 10.19 -28.39
C GLY A 350 5.19 11.34 -27.52
N ASP A 351 4.68 12.56 -27.69
CA ASP A 351 5.04 13.70 -26.83
C ASP A 351 4.28 13.54 -25.47
N PRO A 352 4.97 13.62 -24.32
CA PRO A 352 4.36 13.55 -22.99
C PRO A 352 3.20 14.53 -22.76
N ALA A 353 3.21 15.69 -23.43
CA ALA A 353 2.13 16.68 -23.34
C ALA A 353 0.78 16.17 -23.89
N PHE A 354 0.78 15.14 -24.74
CA PHE A 354 -0.43 14.53 -25.29
C PHE A 354 -0.76 13.17 -24.66
N ARG A 355 0.02 12.72 -23.68
CA ARG A 355 -0.24 11.50 -22.93
C ARG A 355 -1.22 11.83 -21.80
N VAL A 356 -2.33 11.08 -21.74
CA VAL A 356 -3.34 11.27 -20.69
C VAL A 356 -2.74 10.93 -19.31
N PRO A 357 -3.19 11.62 -18.23
CA PRO A 357 -2.68 11.39 -16.87
C PRO A 357 -2.77 9.92 -16.43
N ALA A 358 -3.87 9.23 -16.74
CA ALA A 358 -4.06 7.82 -16.40
C ALA A 358 -3.00 6.90 -17.03
N ALA A 359 -2.53 7.20 -18.24
CA ALA A 359 -1.45 6.47 -18.91
C ALA A 359 -0.10 6.70 -18.18
N THR A 360 0.17 7.94 -17.78
CA THR A 360 1.35 8.28 -17.00
C THR A 360 1.34 7.55 -15.65
N ASP A 361 0.22 7.56 -14.94
CA ASP A 361 0.06 6.86 -13.66
C ASP A 361 0.24 5.35 -13.80
N ALA A 362 -0.31 4.77 -14.88
CA ALA A 362 -0.17 3.34 -15.17
C ALA A 362 1.29 2.92 -15.34
N ILE A 363 2.08 3.73 -16.08
CA ILE A 363 3.51 3.50 -16.30
C ILE A 363 4.30 3.69 -14.99
N CYS A 364 4.03 4.76 -14.26
CA CYS A 364 4.73 5.09 -13.02
C CYS A 364 4.54 4.02 -11.92
N GLN A 365 3.34 3.41 -11.87
CA GLN A 365 3.00 2.38 -10.88
C GLN A 365 3.41 0.96 -11.30
N ALA A 366 3.86 0.76 -12.53
CA ALA A 366 4.25 -0.55 -13.03
C ALA A 366 5.56 -1.03 -12.41
N GLU A 367 5.61 -2.32 -12.07
CA GLU A 367 6.83 -3.02 -11.66
C GLU A 367 7.63 -3.47 -12.87
N ASP A 368 6.91 -3.75 -13.97
CA ASP A 368 7.47 -4.12 -15.27
C ASP A 368 6.83 -3.29 -16.37
N VAL A 369 7.65 -2.79 -17.28
CA VAL A 369 7.19 -2.10 -18.49
C VAL A 369 7.68 -2.88 -19.71
N VAL A 370 6.75 -3.37 -20.51
CA VAL A 370 6.99 -4.15 -21.72
C VAL A 370 6.70 -3.26 -22.94
N GLY A 371 7.61 -3.16 -23.88
CA GLY A 371 7.39 -2.30 -25.04
C GLY A 371 8.40 -2.50 -26.16
N TYR A 372 8.08 -1.93 -27.33
CA TYR A 372 9.09 -1.69 -28.36
C TYR A 372 10.10 -0.66 -27.83
N GLY A 373 11.40 -0.82 -28.16
CA GLY A 373 12.45 0.04 -27.60
C GLY A 373 12.17 1.54 -27.70
N LEU A 374 11.70 2.02 -28.87
CA LEU A 374 11.30 3.42 -29.04
C LEU A 374 10.17 3.85 -28.07
N TYR A 375 9.22 2.96 -27.77
CA TYR A 375 8.12 3.31 -26.85
C TYR A 375 8.61 3.41 -25.42
N LEU A 376 9.59 2.59 -25.02
CA LEU A 376 10.24 2.71 -23.73
C LEU A 376 11.00 4.05 -23.62
N ASP A 377 11.69 4.46 -24.68
CA ASP A 377 12.37 5.76 -24.73
C ASP A 377 11.39 6.95 -24.63
N LEU A 378 10.24 6.86 -25.33
CA LEU A 378 9.19 7.89 -25.29
C LEU A 378 8.46 7.96 -23.94
N ALA A 379 8.48 6.90 -23.14
CA ALA A 379 7.87 6.81 -21.82
C ALA A 379 8.88 7.02 -20.68
N ALA A 380 10.15 7.27 -20.97
CA ALA A 380 11.22 7.30 -19.97
C ALA A 380 10.99 8.30 -18.83
N ASP A 381 10.28 9.40 -19.09
CA ASP A 381 9.89 10.41 -18.10
C ASP A 381 8.92 9.89 -17.04
N ALA A 382 8.11 8.87 -17.36
CA ALA A 382 7.13 8.26 -16.46
C ALA A 382 7.61 6.94 -15.83
N ILE A 383 8.70 6.36 -16.31
CA ILE A 383 9.21 5.08 -15.82
C ILE A 383 9.99 5.30 -14.52
N SER A 384 9.60 4.60 -13.44
CA SER A 384 10.33 4.63 -12.18
C SER A 384 11.72 3.99 -12.30
N SER A 385 12.69 4.48 -11.52
CA SER A 385 14.05 3.91 -11.47
C SER A 385 14.11 2.46 -10.98
N THR A 386 13.06 1.99 -10.32
CA THR A 386 12.94 0.61 -9.81
C THR A 386 12.19 -0.33 -10.77
N THR A 387 11.64 0.21 -11.86
CA THR A 387 10.88 -0.55 -12.85
C THR A 387 11.80 -1.40 -13.72
N VAL A 388 11.44 -2.65 -13.96
CA VAL A 388 12.15 -3.53 -14.88
C VAL A 388 11.65 -3.30 -16.31
N LEU A 389 12.57 -3.03 -17.23
CA LEU A 389 12.25 -2.80 -18.64
C LEU A 389 12.41 -4.08 -19.46
N HIS A 390 11.42 -4.35 -20.31
CA HIS A 390 11.39 -5.49 -21.22
C HIS A 390 11.31 -4.99 -22.68
N PRO A 391 12.44 -4.66 -23.31
CA PRO A 391 12.47 -4.19 -24.69
C PRO A 391 12.25 -5.35 -25.68
N PHE A 392 11.42 -5.09 -26.69
CA PHE A 392 11.18 -5.99 -27.80
C PHE A 392 11.46 -5.30 -29.15
N PRO A 393 11.81 -6.05 -30.20
CA PRO A 393 11.94 -5.49 -31.53
C PRO A 393 10.57 -5.14 -32.13
N LEU A 394 10.58 -4.30 -33.17
CA LEU A 394 9.41 -4.03 -33.98
C LEU A 394 8.96 -5.32 -34.70
N GLY A 395 7.65 -5.57 -34.78
CA GLY A 395 7.09 -6.79 -35.36
C GLY A 395 6.94 -7.96 -34.40
N ALA A 396 7.32 -7.80 -33.11
CA ALA A 396 7.18 -8.83 -32.08
C ALA A 396 5.96 -8.58 -31.17
N GLU A 397 4.85 -8.08 -31.72
CA GLU A 397 3.66 -7.67 -30.96
C GLU A 397 3.07 -8.83 -30.16
N ARG A 398 2.99 -10.02 -30.78
CA ARG A 398 2.47 -11.24 -30.14
C ARG A 398 3.35 -11.69 -28.97
N ASP A 399 4.67 -11.68 -29.16
CA ASP A 399 5.61 -12.09 -28.11
C ASP A 399 5.59 -11.10 -26.95
N ARG A 400 5.44 -9.79 -27.24
CA ARG A 400 5.28 -8.75 -26.21
C ARG A 400 4.01 -8.96 -25.38
N ALA A 401 2.87 -9.22 -26.06
CA ALA A 401 1.59 -9.47 -25.39
C ALA A 401 1.68 -10.69 -24.48
N ARG A 402 2.19 -11.82 -25.00
CA ARG A 402 2.40 -13.05 -24.22
C ARG A 402 3.33 -12.84 -23.04
N HIS A 403 4.43 -12.14 -23.24
CA HIS A 403 5.38 -11.85 -22.17
C HIS A 403 4.75 -10.99 -21.06
N ALA A 404 4.01 -9.94 -21.43
CA ALA A 404 3.31 -9.09 -20.47
C ALA A 404 2.23 -9.86 -19.69
N LEU A 405 1.45 -10.71 -20.36
CA LEU A 405 0.47 -11.60 -19.73
C LEU A 405 1.14 -12.58 -18.76
N ALA A 406 2.25 -13.19 -19.16
CA ALA A 406 2.99 -14.11 -18.30
C ALA A 406 3.55 -13.44 -17.06
N LEU A 407 4.10 -12.22 -17.17
CA LEU A 407 4.56 -11.43 -16.03
C LEU A 407 3.40 -11.09 -15.10
N ALA A 408 2.29 -10.57 -15.63
CA ALA A 408 1.12 -10.24 -14.83
C ALA A 408 0.55 -11.46 -14.11
N ALA A 409 0.53 -12.64 -14.72
CA ALA A 409 0.07 -13.87 -14.09
C ALA A 409 0.88 -14.27 -12.85
N THR A 410 2.10 -13.76 -12.69
CA THR A 410 2.88 -13.96 -11.45
C THR A 410 2.47 -13.05 -10.29
N GLY A 411 1.47 -12.17 -10.49
CA GLY A 411 1.01 -11.22 -9.48
C GLY A 411 1.63 -9.82 -9.60
N ARG A 412 2.35 -9.55 -10.69
CA ARG A 412 3.04 -8.26 -10.91
C ARG A 412 2.12 -7.23 -11.57
N ARG A 413 2.41 -5.96 -11.34
CA ARG A 413 1.79 -4.84 -12.08
C ARG A 413 2.62 -4.56 -13.32
N VAL A 414 2.04 -4.80 -14.49
CA VAL A 414 2.71 -4.70 -15.79
C VAL A 414 2.06 -3.61 -16.63
N ALA A 415 2.85 -2.73 -17.22
CA ALA A 415 2.42 -1.82 -18.27
C ALA A 415 2.93 -2.32 -19.63
N LEU A 416 2.02 -2.55 -20.57
CA LEU A 416 2.33 -2.91 -21.93
C LEU A 416 2.11 -1.71 -22.85
N LEU A 417 3.21 -1.16 -23.39
CA LEU A 417 3.19 0.09 -24.15
C LEU A 417 2.82 -0.12 -25.62
N ALA A 418 1.93 0.73 -26.09
CA ALA A 418 1.53 0.83 -27.50
C ALA A 418 1.65 2.27 -28.00
N SER A 419 1.81 2.46 -29.30
CA SER A 419 1.70 3.77 -29.96
C SER A 419 0.22 4.11 -30.18
N GLY A 420 -0.12 5.38 -30.10
CA GLY A 420 -1.48 5.86 -30.33
C GLY A 420 -2.47 5.32 -29.31
N ASP A 421 -3.66 4.91 -29.80
CA ASP A 421 -4.71 4.26 -29.01
C ASP A 421 -4.50 2.74 -29.03
N PRO A 422 -4.40 2.06 -27.89
CA PRO A 422 -4.13 0.62 -27.82
C PRO A 422 -5.35 -0.24 -28.25
N GLY A 423 -6.54 0.33 -28.37
CA GLY A 423 -7.77 -0.36 -28.79
C GLY A 423 -8.00 -0.39 -30.30
N VAL A 424 -7.31 0.46 -31.09
CA VAL A 424 -7.54 0.58 -32.54
C VAL A 424 -6.46 -0.15 -33.31
N TYR A 425 -6.79 -1.31 -33.89
CA TYR A 425 -5.88 -2.20 -34.66
C TYR A 425 -4.58 -2.52 -33.90
N ALA A 426 -4.67 -2.67 -32.58
CA ALA A 426 -3.51 -2.59 -31.74
C ALA A 426 -3.40 -3.74 -30.71
N LEU A 427 -2.46 -3.55 -29.85
CA LEU A 427 -1.93 -4.53 -28.91
C LEU A 427 -2.97 -5.05 -27.91
N ALA A 428 -4.02 -4.27 -27.63
CA ALA A 428 -5.12 -4.69 -26.76
C ALA A 428 -5.91 -5.86 -27.35
N THR A 429 -6.31 -5.73 -28.62
CA THR A 429 -7.01 -6.83 -29.32
C THR A 429 -6.14 -8.09 -29.34
N LEU A 430 -4.86 -7.93 -29.63
CA LEU A 430 -3.93 -9.06 -29.69
C LEU A 430 -3.76 -9.73 -28.31
N ALA A 431 -3.68 -8.96 -27.22
CA ALA A 431 -3.59 -9.52 -25.87
C ALA A 431 -4.85 -10.33 -25.51
N LEU A 432 -6.04 -9.83 -25.86
CA LEU A 432 -7.30 -10.56 -25.68
C LEU A 432 -7.36 -11.83 -26.53
N GLU A 433 -6.94 -11.75 -27.79
CA GLU A 433 -6.85 -12.93 -28.67
C GLU A 433 -5.90 -14.00 -28.11
N GLU A 434 -4.76 -13.60 -27.56
CA GLU A 434 -3.82 -14.53 -26.95
C GLU A 434 -4.40 -15.20 -25.69
N MET A 435 -5.12 -14.43 -24.85
CA MET A 435 -5.82 -14.99 -23.70
C MET A 435 -6.86 -16.04 -24.12
N ASP A 436 -7.64 -15.75 -25.16
CA ASP A 436 -8.68 -16.65 -25.69
C ASP A 436 -8.06 -17.89 -26.37
N ALA A 437 -7.04 -17.70 -27.21
CA ALA A 437 -6.42 -18.76 -27.98
C ALA A 437 -5.69 -19.79 -27.11
N GLU A 438 -4.93 -19.31 -26.12
CA GLU A 438 -4.18 -20.20 -25.22
C GLU A 438 -5.07 -20.80 -24.14
N ASN A 439 -6.26 -20.21 -23.87
CA ASN A 439 -7.16 -20.58 -22.76
C ASN A 439 -6.41 -20.79 -21.44
N ASN A 440 -5.41 -19.93 -21.21
CA ASN A 440 -4.53 -20.03 -20.05
C ASN A 440 -5.25 -19.54 -18.81
N ALA A 441 -5.58 -20.46 -17.91
CA ALA A 441 -6.31 -20.15 -16.69
C ALA A 441 -5.62 -19.12 -15.79
N GLU A 442 -4.28 -18.97 -15.84
CA GLU A 442 -3.56 -17.97 -15.06
C GLU A 442 -3.68 -16.58 -15.68
N TRP A 443 -3.65 -16.48 -17.02
CA TRP A 443 -3.88 -15.22 -17.72
C TRP A 443 -5.30 -14.69 -17.51
N ASN A 444 -6.28 -15.58 -17.48
CA ASN A 444 -7.69 -15.21 -17.27
C ASN A 444 -8.01 -14.69 -15.85
N ARG A 445 -7.05 -14.75 -14.92
CA ARG A 445 -7.19 -14.28 -13.54
C ARG A 445 -6.53 -12.92 -13.26
N ILE A 446 -5.83 -12.38 -14.23
CA ILE A 446 -5.23 -11.03 -14.08
C ILE A 446 -6.31 -9.95 -14.15
N ASN A 447 -6.02 -8.80 -13.55
CA ASN A 447 -6.82 -7.59 -13.75
C ASN A 447 -6.30 -6.89 -15.02
N LEU A 448 -7.07 -6.99 -16.11
CA LEU A 448 -6.74 -6.36 -17.39
C LEU A 448 -7.45 -5.02 -17.50
N ASP A 449 -6.72 -3.97 -17.87
CA ASP A 449 -7.20 -2.60 -18.08
C ASP A 449 -6.55 -2.03 -19.37
N ILE A 450 -7.32 -1.24 -20.14
CA ILE A 450 -6.91 -0.73 -21.45
C ILE A 450 -7.09 0.79 -21.48
#